data_fba1cc48c1bb70450a7910d8d0d8f14e
#
_entry.id   fba1cc48c1bb70450a7910d8d0d8f14e
#
_cell.length_a   1.000
_cell.length_b   1.000
_cell.length_c   1.000
_cell.angle_alpha   90.00
_cell.angle_beta   90.00
_cell.angle_gamma   90.00
#
_symmetry.space_group_name_H-M   'P 1'
#
loop_
_entity.id
_entity.type
_entity.pdbx_description
1 polymer ?
#
loop_
_entity_poly.entity_id
_entity_poly.type
_entity_poly.pdbx_seq_one_letter_code
_entity_poly.pdbx_strand_id
1 'polypeptide(L)'
;MTDPVFALEPDIPRNVRIARWLLFRLLSGIREGSLTVREGAQTFHFGDPAAALRADAQVLSAGVYWRLLTGGSLAAAEAWMDGEWESQQLTQLLQILARNGQVLGRLERGFRLLGKPVERLRHWTRRNSRAQAKENIAAHYDLGNDFYARFLDDELLYSSALFTDDGQDLTQAQRAKMARLYERLALTPGDHLLEIGTGWGAMAEFAARHYGCRVTTTTLSQEQFQWAKARIARAGLQDRVDVLLCDYRDLTGQYDKLLSVEMIEAVGQRYLPAFFRTCQARLRPGGRMAIQAITIQDQRYRGYSKSVDFIQRYIFPGGFLPSITVMNELMTRHTDFVVRDLFDMGPDYARTLAHWRQRFLHAWQDIEKLGFDERFRRMWLYYFGYCEAGFNARTISVVQLTAERTS
;
A
#
# COMPACT_ATOMS: atom_id res chain seq x y z
N MET A 1 3.74 35.63 25.98
CA MET A 1 3.94 34.21 25.54
C MET A 1 5.44 33.99 25.55
N THR A 2 5.95 33.39 26.60
CA THR A 2 7.37 33.05 26.76
C THR A 2 7.71 31.90 25.83
N ASP A 3 8.72 32.07 25.02
CA ASP A 3 9.23 31.08 24.07
C ASP A 3 9.60 29.76 24.80
N PRO A 4 9.04 28.59 24.44
CA PRO A 4 9.28 27.32 25.14
C PRO A 4 10.66 26.70 24.88
N VAL A 5 11.63 27.50 24.46
CA VAL A 5 12.89 27.05 23.83
C VAL A 5 13.92 26.44 24.79
N PHE A 6 13.80 26.59 26.11
CA PHE A 6 14.97 26.41 27.00
C PHE A 6 14.80 25.47 28.21
N ALA A 7 13.92 24.50 28.17
CA ALA A 7 13.76 23.54 29.28
C ALA A 7 14.24 22.12 28.95
N LEU A 8 15.33 21.98 28.23
CA LEU A 8 16.03 20.70 28.06
C LEU A 8 17.19 20.59 29.04
N GLU A 9 17.48 19.38 29.49
CA GLU A 9 18.68 19.09 30.30
C GLU A 9 19.93 19.71 29.68
N PRO A 10 20.87 20.22 30.51
CA PRO A 10 22.05 20.97 30.02
C PRO A 10 22.97 20.19 29.08
N ASP A 11 22.87 18.85 29.01
CA ASP A 11 23.73 17.99 28.24
C ASP A 11 23.29 17.72 26.79
N ILE A 12 22.17 18.28 26.32
CA ILE A 12 21.72 18.00 24.96
C ILE A 12 22.52 18.80 23.92
N PRO A 13 23.10 18.17 22.88
CA PRO A 13 23.90 18.83 21.86
C PRO A 13 23.16 19.99 21.19
N ARG A 14 23.88 21.07 20.87
CA ARG A 14 23.31 22.31 20.29
C ARG A 14 22.52 22.05 19.00
N ASN A 15 22.99 21.15 18.13
CA ASN A 15 22.30 20.77 16.91
C ASN A 15 20.94 20.10 17.19
N VAL A 16 20.83 19.28 18.23
CA VAL A 16 19.57 18.61 18.64
C VAL A 16 18.57 19.65 19.16
N ARG A 17 19.03 20.62 19.97
CA ARG A 17 18.18 21.73 20.45
C ARG A 17 17.62 22.56 19.29
N ILE A 18 18.45 22.89 18.30
CA ILE A 18 18.01 23.61 17.09
C ILE A 18 17.00 22.75 16.31
N ALA A 19 17.28 21.46 16.13
CA ALA A 19 16.36 20.55 15.43
C ALA A 19 15.01 20.47 16.12
N ARG A 20 14.97 20.31 17.44
CA ARG A 20 13.75 20.32 18.24
C ARG A 20 12.96 21.62 18.06
N TRP A 21 13.59 22.77 18.18
CA TRP A 21 12.95 24.07 17.99
C TRP A 21 12.33 24.20 16.60
N LEU A 22 13.05 23.81 15.54
CA LEU A 22 12.54 23.83 14.17
C LEU A 22 11.34 22.90 13.99
N LEU A 23 11.40 21.69 14.56
CA LEU A 23 10.28 20.73 14.48
C LEU A 23 9.06 21.22 15.23
N PHE A 24 9.22 21.79 16.43
CA PHE A 24 8.11 22.35 17.19
C PHE A 24 7.47 23.55 16.48
N ARG A 25 8.29 24.42 15.86
CA ARG A 25 7.79 25.50 15.02
C ARG A 25 6.99 25.00 13.81
N LEU A 26 7.33 23.83 13.26
CA LEU A 26 6.56 23.21 12.18
C LEU A 26 5.29 22.57 12.71
N LEU A 27 5.35 21.87 13.84
CA LEU A 27 4.16 21.27 14.48
C LEU A 27 3.16 22.34 14.93
N SER A 28 3.60 23.55 15.28
CA SER A 28 2.69 24.67 15.56
C SER A 28 1.89 25.14 14.35
N GLY A 29 2.22 24.67 13.14
CA GLY A 29 1.44 24.85 11.92
C GLY A 29 0.33 23.84 11.71
N ILE A 30 0.11 22.87 12.61
CA ILE A 30 -1.00 21.92 12.55
C ILE A 30 -2.33 22.67 12.68
N ARG A 31 -3.23 22.45 11.71
CA ARG A 31 -4.56 23.06 11.66
C ARG A 31 -5.66 22.02 11.81
N GLU A 32 -5.45 20.81 11.33
CA GLU A 32 -6.40 19.71 11.38
C GLU A 32 -5.91 18.65 12.38
N GLY A 33 -6.57 18.56 13.53
CA GLY A 33 -6.25 17.61 14.60
C GLY A 33 -5.51 18.23 15.78
N SER A 34 -5.25 17.41 16.78
CA SER A 34 -4.53 17.75 18.02
C SER A 34 -3.42 16.74 18.27
N LEU A 35 -2.19 17.20 18.44
CA LEU A 35 -1.03 16.39 18.75
C LEU A 35 -0.44 16.77 20.11
N THR A 36 -0.27 15.79 20.97
CA THR A 36 0.41 15.93 22.27
C THR A 36 1.77 15.26 22.18
N VAL A 37 2.86 16.03 22.34
CA VAL A 37 4.23 15.52 22.41
C VAL A 37 4.71 15.49 23.85
N ARG A 38 5.20 14.33 24.30
CA ARG A 38 5.75 14.13 25.65
C ARG A 38 7.25 13.87 25.60
N GLU A 39 8.00 14.57 26.42
CA GLU A 39 9.45 14.43 26.60
C GLU A 39 9.77 14.36 28.09
N GLY A 40 10.09 13.18 28.61
CA GLY A 40 10.24 13.01 30.05
C GLY A 40 8.99 13.50 30.81
N ALA A 41 9.17 14.48 31.69
CA ALA A 41 8.09 15.12 32.43
C ALA A 41 7.37 16.27 31.69
N GLN A 42 7.89 16.69 30.53
CA GLN A 42 7.32 17.82 29.79
C GLN A 42 6.27 17.37 28.76
N THR A 43 5.24 18.19 28.60
CA THR A 43 4.15 17.94 27.65
C THR A 43 3.89 19.19 26.82
N PHE A 44 3.79 19.00 25.51
CA PHE A 44 3.58 20.07 24.53
C PHE A 44 2.35 19.73 23.68
N HIS A 45 1.54 20.74 23.38
CA HIS A 45 0.31 20.60 22.61
C HIS A 45 0.38 21.40 21.33
N PHE A 46 -0.03 20.80 20.21
CA PHE A 46 -0.05 21.40 18.87
C PHE A 46 -1.41 21.14 18.22
N GLY A 47 -1.89 22.10 17.42
CA GLY A 47 -3.18 22.03 16.76
C GLY A 47 -4.35 22.48 17.64
N ASP A 48 -5.57 22.09 17.28
CA ASP A 48 -6.79 22.44 18.00
C ASP A 48 -7.09 21.44 19.14
N PRO A 49 -7.07 21.87 20.40
CA PRO A 49 -7.38 20.98 21.54
C PRO A 49 -8.80 20.39 21.50
N ALA A 50 -9.74 21.04 20.79
CA ALA A 50 -11.12 20.56 20.63
C ALA A 50 -11.30 19.59 19.45
N ALA A 51 -10.27 19.39 18.63
CA ALA A 51 -10.38 18.51 17.48
C ALA A 51 -10.73 17.07 17.87
N ALA A 52 -11.61 16.43 17.09
CA ALA A 52 -11.97 15.02 17.27
C ALA A 52 -10.79 14.07 16.99
N LEU A 53 -9.96 14.41 15.98
CA LEU A 53 -8.77 13.64 15.66
C LEU A 53 -7.62 14.07 16.59
N ARG A 54 -7.24 13.16 17.49
CA ARG A 54 -6.20 13.37 18.50
C ARG A 54 -5.17 12.27 18.47
N ALA A 55 -3.92 12.63 18.76
CA ALA A 55 -2.86 11.66 18.92
C ALA A 55 -1.80 12.15 19.91
N ASP A 56 -0.97 11.20 20.37
CA ASP A 56 0.21 11.49 21.17
C ASP A 56 1.50 11.05 20.44
N ALA A 57 2.61 11.59 20.88
CA ALA A 57 3.94 11.09 20.56
C ALA A 57 4.80 11.21 21.83
N GLN A 58 5.44 10.12 22.20
CA GLN A 58 6.41 10.10 23.30
C GLN A 58 7.82 10.01 22.74
N VAL A 59 8.65 10.97 23.06
CA VAL A 59 10.06 11.00 22.69
C VAL A 59 10.86 10.24 23.74
N LEU A 60 11.56 9.18 23.31
CA LEU A 60 12.37 8.33 24.19
C LEU A 60 13.87 8.63 24.05
N SER A 61 14.27 9.23 22.92
CA SER A 61 15.65 9.66 22.67
C SER A 61 15.68 11.07 22.07
N ALA A 62 16.42 11.98 22.66
CA ALA A 62 16.55 13.35 22.15
C ALA A 62 17.20 13.39 20.75
N GLY A 63 18.00 12.40 20.38
CA GLY A 63 18.63 12.28 19.06
C GLY A 63 17.63 12.21 17.92
N VAL A 64 16.39 11.78 18.20
CA VAL A 64 15.30 11.66 17.22
C VAL A 64 15.04 12.99 16.49
N TYR A 65 15.14 14.13 17.18
CA TYR A 65 14.90 15.43 16.57
C TYR A 65 15.86 15.76 15.42
N TRP A 66 17.13 15.47 15.62
CA TRP A 66 18.13 15.66 14.57
C TRP A 66 17.90 14.69 13.40
N ARG A 67 17.56 13.44 13.71
CA ARG A 67 17.25 12.40 12.74
C ARG A 67 16.04 12.76 11.89
N LEU A 68 14.94 13.22 12.51
CA LEU A 68 13.75 13.68 11.82
C LEU A 68 14.01 14.87 10.91
N LEU A 69 14.77 15.85 11.42
CA LEU A 69 15.09 17.07 10.69
C LEU A 69 15.90 16.79 9.42
N THR A 70 16.87 15.88 9.49
CA THR A 70 17.80 15.59 8.39
C THR A 70 17.29 14.53 7.42
N GLY A 71 16.50 13.56 7.89
CA GLY A 71 16.02 12.41 7.11
C GLY A 71 14.53 12.42 6.78
N GLY A 72 13.75 13.38 7.32
CA GLY A 72 12.33 13.54 7.01
C GLY A 72 11.45 12.36 7.44
N SER A 73 10.40 12.08 6.66
CA SER A 73 9.41 11.03 6.95
C SER A 73 9.99 9.62 7.01
N LEU A 74 11.00 9.33 6.19
CA LEU A 74 11.67 8.03 6.21
C LEU A 74 12.44 7.82 7.53
N ALA A 75 13.19 8.84 7.98
CA ALA A 75 13.88 8.78 9.26
C ALA A 75 12.92 8.73 10.46
N ALA A 76 11.72 9.31 10.34
CA ALA A 76 10.68 9.16 11.36
C ALA A 76 10.24 7.70 11.50
N ALA A 77 10.02 6.99 10.37
CA ALA A 77 9.70 5.58 10.37
C ALA A 77 10.85 4.71 10.93
N GLU A 78 12.09 5.02 10.54
CA GLU A 78 13.27 4.31 11.05
C GLU A 78 13.45 4.51 12.57
N ALA A 79 13.28 5.74 13.06
CA ALA A 79 13.33 6.06 14.48
C ALA A 79 12.23 5.35 15.29
N TRP A 80 11.02 5.20 14.70
CA TRP A 80 9.97 4.35 15.26
C TRP A 80 10.39 2.89 15.35
N MET A 81 10.91 2.31 14.25
CA MET A 81 11.37 0.92 14.24
C MET A 81 12.49 0.68 15.27
N ASP A 82 13.33 1.66 15.49
CA ASP A 82 14.46 1.60 16.42
C ASP A 82 14.08 1.97 17.88
N GLY A 83 12.80 2.30 18.14
CA GLY A 83 12.30 2.60 19.49
C GLY A 83 12.72 3.95 20.05
N GLU A 84 13.09 4.93 19.21
CA GLU A 84 13.47 6.27 19.66
C GLU A 84 12.26 7.16 20.00
N TRP A 85 11.10 6.80 19.52
CA TRP A 85 9.80 7.42 19.86
C TRP A 85 8.66 6.43 19.77
N GLU A 86 7.56 6.72 20.44
CA GLU A 86 6.35 5.90 20.50
C GLU A 86 5.07 6.73 20.41
N SER A 87 3.97 6.07 20.10
CA SER A 87 2.61 6.63 20.10
C SER A 87 1.60 5.53 20.41
N GLN A 88 0.66 5.83 21.30
CA GLN A 88 -0.47 4.93 21.53
C GLN A 88 -1.51 5.02 20.40
N GLN A 89 -1.52 6.13 19.67
CA GLN A 89 -2.40 6.39 18.52
C GLN A 89 -1.61 6.63 17.25
N LEU A 90 -0.72 5.67 16.88
CA LEU A 90 0.17 5.81 15.72
C LEU A 90 -0.57 6.17 14.43
N THR A 91 -1.67 5.48 14.12
CA THR A 91 -2.48 5.74 12.93
C THR A 91 -3.03 7.17 12.92
N GLN A 92 -3.60 7.62 14.04
CA GLN A 92 -4.14 8.98 14.18
C GLN A 92 -3.04 10.03 14.08
N LEU A 93 -1.88 9.77 14.68
CA LEU A 93 -0.69 10.64 14.52
C LEU A 93 -0.31 10.79 13.05
N LEU A 94 -0.15 9.68 12.34
CA LEU A 94 0.20 9.69 10.93
C LEU A 94 -0.90 10.34 10.07
N GLN A 95 -2.18 10.18 10.44
CA GLN A 95 -3.30 10.86 9.79
C GLN A 95 -3.27 12.37 9.99
N ILE A 96 -2.97 12.86 11.21
CA ILE A 96 -2.78 14.30 11.48
C ILE A 96 -1.67 14.83 10.58
N LEU A 97 -0.54 14.14 10.52
CA LEU A 97 0.58 14.54 9.67
C LEU A 97 0.23 14.53 8.18
N ALA A 98 -0.52 13.53 7.70
CA ALA A 98 -0.96 13.43 6.31
C ALA A 98 -1.92 14.56 5.90
N ARG A 99 -2.89 14.93 6.78
CA ARG A 99 -3.82 16.04 6.56
C ARG A 99 -3.13 17.40 6.55
N ASN A 100 -2.09 17.56 7.37
CA ASN A 100 -1.28 18.77 7.43
C ASN A 100 -0.04 18.69 6.52
N GLY A 101 -0.10 17.96 5.41
CA GLY A 101 1.02 17.69 4.51
C GLY A 101 1.73 18.91 3.93
N GLN A 102 1.09 20.11 3.94
CA GLN A 102 1.75 21.36 3.59
C GLN A 102 2.81 21.79 4.65
N VAL A 103 2.57 21.46 5.91
CA VAL A 103 3.51 21.70 7.03
C VAL A 103 4.72 20.79 6.84
N LEU A 104 4.51 19.51 6.57
CA LEU A 104 5.56 18.51 6.35
C LEU A 104 6.29 18.69 5.02
N GLY A 105 5.61 19.10 3.96
CA GLY A 105 6.22 19.37 2.67
C GLY A 105 7.18 20.57 2.68
N ARG A 106 7.09 21.46 3.69
CA ARG A 106 8.10 22.49 3.93
C ARG A 106 9.35 21.90 4.58
N LEU A 107 9.21 20.94 5.51
CA LEU A 107 10.31 20.14 6.06
C LEU A 107 11.07 19.40 4.97
N GLU A 108 10.35 18.64 4.15
CA GLU A 108 10.96 17.85 3.08
C GLU A 108 11.68 18.74 2.04
N ARG A 109 11.15 19.92 1.73
CA ARG A 109 11.76 20.84 0.75
C ARG A 109 12.99 21.56 1.31
N GLY A 110 12.95 22.02 2.58
CA GLY A 110 14.03 22.77 3.19
C GLY A 110 15.30 21.94 3.42
N PHE A 111 15.16 20.64 3.70
CA PHE A 111 16.27 19.75 4.01
C PHE A 111 16.69 18.80 2.87
N ARG A 112 15.91 18.72 1.79
CA ARG A 112 16.29 18.00 0.54
C ARG A 112 17.60 18.49 -0.08
N LEU A 113 18.06 19.67 0.30
CA LEU A 113 19.32 20.24 -0.19
C LEU A 113 20.56 19.60 0.44
N LEU A 114 20.46 18.91 1.57
CA LEU A 114 21.61 18.43 2.33
C LEU A 114 21.90 16.91 2.24
N GLY A 115 21.02 16.07 1.64
CA GLY A 115 21.19 14.63 1.86
C GLY A 115 20.86 13.60 0.78
N LYS A 116 20.73 13.89 -0.54
CA LYS A 116 20.11 12.90 -1.43
C LYS A 116 20.71 12.54 -2.80
N PRO A 117 22.00 12.42 -3.04
CA PRO A 117 22.46 11.71 -4.24
C PRO A 117 22.42 10.18 -4.08
N VAL A 118 22.66 9.65 -2.89
CA VAL A 118 22.82 8.20 -2.62
C VAL A 118 21.47 7.43 -2.68
N GLU A 119 20.40 8.00 -2.13
CA GLU A 119 19.08 7.32 -2.16
C GLU A 119 18.49 7.23 -3.58
N ARG A 120 18.68 8.27 -4.40
CA ARG A 120 18.27 8.25 -5.82
C ARG A 120 19.01 7.20 -6.64
N LEU A 121 20.31 7.02 -6.37
CA LEU A 121 21.12 6.00 -7.05
C LEU A 121 20.65 4.59 -6.67
N ARG A 122 20.34 4.37 -5.39
CA ARG A 122 19.87 3.08 -4.87
C ARG A 122 18.46 2.71 -5.37
N HIS A 123 17.57 3.70 -5.52
CA HIS A 123 16.25 3.49 -6.15
C HIS A 123 16.37 3.23 -7.66
N TRP A 124 17.35 3.82 -8.32
CA TRP A 124 17.62 3.61 -9.74
C TRP A 124 18.05 2.16 -10.04
N THR A 125 18.75 1.50 -9.12
CA THR A 125 19.17 0.09 -9.25
C THR A 125 18.04 -0.94 -8.98
N ARG A 126 16.95 -0.56 -8.30
CA ARG A 126 15.81 -1.44 -7.97
C ARG A 126 14.61 -1.28 -8.93
N ARG A 127 14.87 -0.92 -10.19
CA ARG A 127 13.83 -0.80 -11.22
C ARG A 127 13.24 -2.17 -11.53
N ASN A 128 11.90 -2.24 -11.72
CA ASN A 128 11.18 -3.48 -12.06
C ASN A 128 11.45 -3.96 -13.51
N SER A 129 12.73 -4.15 -13.86
CA SER A 129 13.12 -4.96 -15.01
C SER A 129 12.62 -6.40 -14.82
N ARG A 130 12.58 -7.22 -15.88
CA ARG A 130 12.12 -8.62 -15.75
C ARG A 130 12.84 -9.42 -14.67
N ALA A 131 14.17 -9.27 -14.55
CA ALA A 131 14.94 -9.93 -13.49
C ALA A 131 14.63 -9.36 -12.11
N GLN A 132 14.63 -8.04 -11.98
CA GLN A 132 14.42 -7.37 -10.69
C GLN A 132 12.98 -7.49 -10.17
N ALA A 133 11.96 -7.58 -11.05
CA ALA A 133 10.57 -7.80 -10.64
C ALA A 133 10.40 -9.13 -9.89
N LYS A 134 11.07 -10.20 -10.36
CA LYS A 134 11.07 -11.50 -9.67
C LYS A 134 11.71 -11.41 -8.29
N GLU A 135 12.86 -10.74 -8.16
CA GLU A 135 13.56 -10.54 -6.88
C GLU A 135 12.76 -9.67 -5.92
N ASN A 136 12.14 -8.57 -6.41
CA ASN A 136 11.33 -7.69 -5.57
C ASN A 136 10.07 -8.38 -5.05
N ILE A 137 9.41 -9.22 -5.88
CA ILE A 137 8.25 -10.02 -5.48
C ILE A 137 8.68 -11.10 -4.49
N ALA A 138 9.76 -11.83 -4.76
CA ALA A 138 10.31 -12.82 -3.85
C ALA A 138 10.61 -12.20 -2.47
N ALA A 139 11.33 -11.08 -2.42
CA ALA A 139 11.69 -10.43 -1.16
C ALA A 139 10.49 -10.04 -0.28
N HIS A 140 9.32 -9.78 -0.88
CA HIS A 140 8.11 -9.47 -0.11
C HIS A 140 7.35 -10.74 0.32
N TYR A 141 7.19 -11.71 -0.59
CA TYR A 141 6.40 -12.93 -0.32
C TYR A 141 7.20 -14.07 0.35
N ASP A 142 8.54 -13.98 0.38
CA ASP A 142 9.42 -14.93 1.07
C ASP A 142 9.33 -14.87 2.62
N LEU A 143 8.48 -13.97 3.17
CA LEU A 143 8.09 -13.99 4.58
C LEU A 143 7.31 -15.25 4.98
N GLY A 144 6.86 -16.03 3.99
CA GLY A 144 6.19 -17.31 4.17
C GLY A 144 4.66 -17.21 4.29
N ASN A 145 3.96 -18.23 3.79
CA ASN A 145 2.50 -18.28 3.81
C ASN A 145 1.93 -18.28 5.23
N ASP A 146 2.64 -18.90 6.19
CA ASP A 146 2.24 -18.97 7.60
C ASP A 146 2.17 -17.57 8.24
N PHE A 147 3.06 -16.67 7.85
CA PHE A 147 3.02 -15.28 8.30
C PHE A 147 1.78 -14.56 7.81
N TYR A 148 1.48 -14.62 6.50
CA TYR A 148 0.31 -13.96 5.91
C TYR A 148 -1.00 -14.52 6.45
N ALA A 149 -1.09 -15.83 6.68
CA ALA A 149 -2.27 -16.48 7.24
C ALA A 149 -2.61 -16.01 8.67
N ARG A 150 -1.68 -15.37 9.41
CA ARG A 150 -1.93 -14.88 10.76
C ARG A 150 -2.78 -13.60 10.79
N PHE A 151 -2.79 -12.81 9.72
CA PHE A 151 -3.51 -11.54 9.72
C PHE A 151 -4.46 -11.32 8.53
N LEU A 152 -4.28 -11.99 7.41
CA LEU A 152 -5.23 -11.95 6.28
C LEU A 152 -6.54 -12.66 6.64
N ASP A 153 -7.52 -12.55 5.78
CA ASP A 153 -8.78 -13.29 5.85
C ASP A 153 -8.60 -14.78 5.49
N ASP A 154 -9.67 -15.56 5.63
CA ASP A 154 -9.62 -17.01 5.38
C ASP A 154 -9.34 -17.35 3.90
N GLU A 155 -9.62 -16.41 2.99
CA GLU A 155 -9.34 -16.56 1.56
C GLU A 155 -7.91 -16.14 1.20
N LEU A 156 -7.12 -15.60 2.15
CA LEU A 156 -5.77 -15.06 1.97
C LEU A 156 -5.72 -13.97 0.90
N LEU A 157 -6.64 -13.01 0.94
CA LEU A 157 -6.67 -11.88 0.01
C LEU A 157 -5.86 -10.71 0.56
N TYR A 158 -4.69 -10.45 -0.05
CA TYR A 158 -3.80 -9.34 0.31
C TYR A 158 -4.08 -8.12 -0.57
N SER A 159 -5.30 -7.63 -0.46
CA SER A 159 -5.82 -6.45 -1.16
C SER A 159 -7.03 -5.89 -0.42
N SER A 160 -7.44 -4.66 -0.73
CA SER A 160 -8.61 -4.04 -0.08
C SER A 160 -9.86 -4.90 -0.20
N ALA A 161 -10.57 -5.08 0.89
CA ALA A 161 -11.93 -5.57 0.92
C ALA A 161 -12.92 -4.46 0.52
N LEU A 162 -14.19 -4.80 0.29
CA LEU A 162 -15.31 -3.88 0.10
C LEU A 162 -16.37 -4.16 1.17
N PHE A 163 -16.55 -3.22 2.08
CA PHE A 163 -17.54 -3.36 3.15
C PHE A 163 -18.86 -2.71 2.71
N THR A 164 -19.88 -3.53 2.48
CA THR A 164 -21.22 -3.08 2.11
C THR A 164 -22.13 -2.87 3.32
N ASP A 165 -21.67 -3.33 4.50
CA ASP A 165 -22.37 -3.25 5.78
C ASP A 165 -21.35 -3.10 6.91
N ASP A 166 -21.73 -2.37 7.98
CA ASP A 166 -20.86 -2.16 9.15
C ASP A 166 -20.62 -3.43 9.97
N GLY A 167 -21.53 -4.40 9.91
CA GLY A 167 -21.44 -5.67 10.61
C GLY A 167 -20.60 -6.75 9.90
N GLN A 168 -20.16 -6.51 8.66
CA GLN A 168 -19.40 -7.50 7.91
C GLN A 168 -18.04 -7.79 8.53
N ASP A 169 -17.70 -9.08 8.61
CA ASP A 169 -16.33 -9.51 8.84
C ASP A 169 -15.43 -9.32 7.59
N LEU A 170 -14.13 -9.50 7.77
CA LEU A 170 -13.17 -9.28 6.70
C LEU A 170 -13.38 -10.25 5.52
N THR A 171 -13.69 -11.54 5.77
CA THR A 171 -13.91 -12.54 4.72
C THR A 171 -15.16 -12.24 3.89
N GLN A 172 -16.24 -11.82 4.55
CA GLN A 172 -17.48 -11.38 3.87
C GLN A 172 -17.23 -10.15 2.99
N ALA A 173 -16.49 -9.17 3.50
CA ALA A 173 -16.13 -7.97 2.76
C ALA A 173 -15.19 -8.27 1.57
N GLN A 174 -14.30 -9.24 1.71
CA GLN A 174 -13.47 -9.72 0.60
C GLN A 174 -14.32 -10.40 -0.49
N ARG A 175 -15.31 -11.20 -0.10
CA ARG A 175 -16.25 -11.80 -1.05
C ARG A 175 -17.11 -10.76 -1.78
N ALA A 176 -17.55 -9.71 -1.09
CA ALA A 176 -18.27 -8.59 -1.69
C ALA A 176 -17.41 -7.87 -2.74
N LYS A 177 -16.13 -7.65 -2.46
CA LYS A 177 -15.16 -7.12 -3.43
C LYS A 177 -15.07 -7.99 -4.68
N MET A 178 -14.92 -9.30 -4.51
CA MET A 178 -14.83 -10.26 -5.62
C MET A 178 -16.10 -10.23 -6.47
N ALA A 179 -17.27 -10.32 -5.83
CA ALA A 179 -18.55 -10.29 -6.51
C ALA A 179 -18.71 -9.04 -7.38
N ARG A 180 -18.43 -7.84 -6.81
CA ARG A 180 -18.52 -6.59 -7.57
C ARG A 180 -17.60 -6.56 -8.80
N LEU A 181 -16.35 -7.02 -8.68
CA LEU A 181 -15.41 -7.05 -9.81
C LEU A 181 -15.92 -7.94 -10.94
N TYR A 182 -16.44 -9.15 -10.63
CA TYR A 182 -16.94 -10.07 -11.62
C TYR A 182 -18.28 -9.63 -12.23
N GLU A 183 -19.15 -8.99 -11.47
CA GLU A 183 -20.36 -8.34 -11.98
C GLU A 183 -20.02 -7.24 -12.99
N ARG A 184 -19.02 -6.39 -12.69
CA ARG A 184 -18.57 -5.33 -13.60
C ARG A 184 -17.91 -5.87 -14.86
N LEU A 185 -17.23 -7.00 -14.77
CA LEU A 185 -16.75 -7.73 -15.94
C LEU A 185 -17.89 -8.36 -16.77
N ALA A 186 -19.09 -8.48 -16.22
CA ALA A 186 -20.20 -9.25 -16.78
C ALA A 186 -19.71 -10.67 -17.13
N LEU A 187 -19.11 -11.35 -16.15
CA LEU A 187 -18.52 -12.67 -16.33
C LEU A 187 -19.59 -13.73 -16.51
N THR A 188 -19.43 -14.60 -17.52
CA THR A 188 -20.36 -15.68 -17.88
C THR A 188 -19.66 -17.03 -17.95
N PRO A 189 -20.41 -18.16 -17.90
CA PRO A 189 -19.81 -19.50 -17.98
C PRO A 189 -19.03 -19.77 -19.29
N GLY A 190 -19.36 -19.04 -20.37
CA GLY A 190 -18.67 -19.19 -21.67
C GLY A 190 -17.35 -18.47 -21.76
N ASP A 191 -17.06 -17.55 -20.82
CA ASP A 191 -15.87 -16.71 -20.86
C ASP A 191 -14.60 -17.46 -20.48
N HIS A 192 -13.50 -17.01 -21.05
CA HIS A 192 -12.15 -17.30 -20.59
C HIS A 192 -11.57 -16.06 -19.95
N LEU A 193 -11.44 -16.07 -18.62
CA LEU A 193 -10.87 -14.99 -17.83
C LEU A 193 -9.34 -15.10 -17.76
N LEU A 194 -8.64 -14.00 -18.01
CA LEU A 194 -7.24 -13.84 -17.63
C LEU A 194 -7.16 -13.07 -16.31
N GLU A 195 -6.52 -13.64 -15.31
CA GLU A 195 -6.15 -12.95 -14.07
C GLU A 195 -4.64 -12.68 -14.04
N ILE A 196 -4.25 -11.41 -13.90
CA ILE A 196 -2.86 -11.01 -13.74
C ILE A 196 -2.59 -10.71 -12.26
N GLY A 197 -1.89 -11.62 -11.58
CA GLY A 197 -1.65 -11.58 -10.15
C GLY A 197 -2.50 -12.59 -9.37
N THR A 198 -2.10 -13.87 -9.39
CA THR A 198 -2.82 -14.99 -8.78
C THR A 198 -3.04 -14.85 -7.28
N GLY A 199 -2.10 -14.21 -6.55
CA GLY A 199 -2.09 -14.30 -5.09
C GLY A 199 -2.08 -15.77 -4.64
N TRP A 200 -2.90 -16.11 -3.66
CA TRP A 200 -3.10 -17.49 -3.19
C TRP A 200 -4.24 -18.23 -3.89
N GLY A 201 -4.73 -17.70 -5.04
CA GLY A 201 -5.67 -18.35 -5.93
C GLY A 201 -7.16 -18.15 -5.59
N ALA A 202 -7.49 -17.30 -4.62
CA ALA A 202 -8.88 -17.11 -4.18
C ALA A 202 -9.78 -16.53 -5.27
N MET A 203 -9.29 -15.52 -5.99
CA MET A 203 -10.03 -14.87 -7.07
C MET A 203 -10.34 -15.87 -8.20
N ALA A 204 -9.34 -16.64 -8.65
CA ALA A 204 -9.50 -17.67 -9.69
C ALA A 204 -10.49 -18.77 -9.26
N GLU A 205 -10.38 -19.27 -8.01
CA GLU A 205 -11.32 -20.24 -7.45
C GLU A 205 -12.74 -19.69 -7.43
N PHE A 206 -12.92 -18.47 -6.93
CA PHE A 206 -14.24 -17.83 -6.85
C PHE A 206 -14.88 -17.68 -8.24
N ALA A 207 -14.11 -17.20 -9.24
CA ALA A 207 -14.61 -17.06 -10.61
C ALA A 207 -15.05 -18.41 -11.21
N ALA A 208 -14.21 -19.43 -11.15
CA ALA A 208 -14.51 -20.74 -11.70
C ALA A 208 -15.70 -21.43 -11.00
N ARG A 209 -15.79 -21.27 -9.66
CA ARG A 209 -16.85 -21.89 -8.84
C ARG A 209 -18.21 -21.22 -9.02
N HIS A 210 -18.25 -19.89 -8.97
CA HIS A 210 -19.53 -19.15 -8.94
C HIS A 210 -20.03 -18.75 -10.32
N TYR A 211 -19.13 -18.53 -11.28
CA TYR A 211 -19.48 -18.13 -12.65
C TYR A 211 -19.29 -19.26 -13.67
N GLY A 212 -18.65 -20.36 -13.28
CA GLY A 212 -18.47 -21.52 -14.17
C GLY A 212 -17.54 -21.28 -15.36
N CYS A 213 -16.82 -20.16 -15.40
CA CYS A 213 -15.92 -19.77 -16.48
C CYS A 213 -14.58 -20.51 -16.41
N ARG A 214 -13.81 -20.46 -17.51
CA ARG A 214 -12.40 -20.85 -17.50
C ARG A 214 -11.54 -19.69 -17.02
N VAL A 215 -10.47 -19.99 -16.29
CA VAL A 215 -9.54 -19.00 -15.75
C VAL A 215 -8.11 -19.39 -16.09
N THR A 216 -7.35 -18.48 -16.64
CA THR A 216 -5.88 -18.53 -16.65
C THR A 216 -5.37 -17.46 -15.70
N THR A 217 -4.56 -17.85 -14.72
CA THR A 217 -4.01 -16.91 -13.73
C THR A 217 -2.50 -17.03 -13.66
N THR A 218 -1.79 -15.91 -13.40
CA THR A 218 -0.33 -15.88 -13.43
C THR A 218 0.28 -15.18 -12.23
N THR A 219 1.39 -15.74 -11.74
CA THR A 219 2.23 -15.17 -10.69
C THR A 219 3.72 -15.36 -11.01
N LEU A 220 4.58 -14.54 -10.40
CA LEU A 220 6.05 -14.71 -10.39
C LEU A 220 6.55 -15.38 -9.10
N SER A 221 5.72 -15.48 -8.06
CA SER A 221 6.07 -16.11 -6.79
C SER A 221 5.89 -17.61 -6.86
N GLN A 222 6.97 -18.37 -6.59
CA GLN A 222 6.93 -19.83 -6.51
C GLN A 222 6.00 -20.30 -5.37
N GLU A 223 6.03 -19.62 -4.23
CA GLU A 223 5.19 -19.90 -3.06
C GLU A 223 3.70 -19.75 -3.40
N GLN A 224 3.32 -18.62 -3.99
CA GLN A 224 1.93 -18.40 -4.43
C GLN A 224 1.49 -19.41 -5.49
N PHE A 225 2.37 -19.73 -6.44
CA PHE A 225 2.08 -20.73 -7.48
C PHE A 225 1.74 -22.08 -6.88
N GLN A 226 2.58 -22.60 -5.98
CA GLN A 226 2.35 -23.90 -5.33
C GLN A 226 1.06 -23.90 -4.50
N TRP A 227 0.87 -22.83 -3.72
CA TRP A 227 -0.34 -22.69 -2.90
C TRP A 227 -1.61 -22.64 -3.75
N ALA A 228 -1.64 -21.80 -4.79
CA ALA A 228 -2.78 -21.64 -5.67
C ALA A 228 -3.11 -22.97 -6.39
N LYS A 229 -2.09 -23.68 -6.91
CA LYS A 229 -2.30 -25.04 -7.51
C LYS A 229 -2.93 -26.01 -6.52
N ALA A 230 -2.41 -26.07 -5.30
CA ALA A 230 -2.98 -26.94 -4.26
C ALA A 230 -4.41 -26.53 -3.89
N ARG A 231 -4.70 -25.22 -3.84
CA ARG A 231 -6.05 -24.70 -3.59
C ARG A 231 -7.02 -25.12 -4.68
N ILE A 232 -6.67 -24.92 -5.94
CA ILE A 232 -7.48 -25.29 -7.11
C ILE A 232 -7.72 -26.82 -7.16
N ALA A 233 -6.69 -27.61 -6.84
CA ALA A 233 -6.83 -29.07 -6.78
C ALA A 233 -7.79 -29.52 -5.67
N ARG A 234 -7.68 -28.93 -4.46
CA ARG A 234 -8.62 -29.21 -3.36
C ARG A 234 -10.07 -28.81 -3.69
N ALA A 235 -10.23 -27.77 -4.51
CA ALA A 235 -11.53 -27.32 -4.98
C ALA A 235 -12.13 -28.17 -6.12
N GLY A 236 -11.36 -29.10 -6.72
CA GLY A 236 -11.76 -29.90 -7.87
C GLY A 236 -11.96 -29.09 -9.15
N LEU A 237 -11.16 -28.00 -9.32
CA LEU A 237 -11.33 -27.03 -10.42
C LEU A 237 -10.17 -27.06 -11.43
N GLN A 238 -9.36 -28.14 -11.45
CA GLN A 238 -8.19 -28.26 -12.34
C GLN A 238 -8.54 -28.20 -13.83
N ASP A 239 -9.74 -28.64 -14.19
CA ASP A 239 -10.22 -28.60 -15.57
C ASP A 239 -10.67 -27.20 -16.02
N ARG A 240 -10.79 -26.25 -15.09
CA ARG A 240 -11.26 -24.88 -15.35
C ARG A 240 -10.24 -23.81 -15.07
N VAL A 241 -9.24 -24.07 -14.23
CA VAL A 241 -8.26 -23.07 -13.77
C VAL A 241 -6.84 -23.52 -14.08
N ASP A 242 -6.19 -22.76 -14.95
CA ASP A 242 -4.77 -22.88 -15.27
C ASP A 242 -3.96 -21.87 -14.45
N VAL A 243 -3.10 -22.36 -13.55
CA VAL A 243 -2.18 -21.52 -12.78
C VAL A 243 -0.80 -21.54 -13.44
N LEU A 244 -0.29 -20.38 -13.83
CA LEU A 244 0.97 -20.22 -14.56
C LEU A 244 2.03 -19.52 -13.68
N LEU A 245 3.24 -20.07 -13.68
CA LEU A 245 4.42 -19.40 -13.12
C LEU A 245 5.14 -18.64 -14.24
N CYS A 246 4.61 -17.50 -14.63
CA CYS A 246 5.19 -16.71 -15.70
C CYS A 246 4.93 -15.20 -15.52
N ASP A 247 5.77 -14.40 -16.17
CA ASP A 247 5.56 -12.95 -16.23
C ASP A 247 4.39 -12.62 -17.15
N TYR A 248 3.50 -11.71 -16.72
CA TYR A 248 2.34 -11.30 -17.52
C TYR A 248 2.73 -10.77 -18.91
N ARG A 249 3.96 -10.27 -19.07
CA ARG A 249 4.52 -9.78 -20.35
C ARG A 249 4.80 -10.90 -21.35
N ASP A 250 4.92 -12.13 -20.87
CA ASP A 250 5.21 -13.33 -21.69
C ASP A 250 3.94 -14.16 -21.97
N LEU A 251 2.78 -13.73 -21.44
CA LEU A 251 1.52 -14.37 -21.73
C LEU A 251 1.17 -14.34 -23.22
N THR A 252 0.56 -15.41 -23.69
CA THR A 252 0.09 -15.58 -25.08
C THR A 252 -1.43 -15.78 -25.10
N GLY A 253 -2.01 -15.87 -26.30
CA GLY A 253 -3.44 -16.06 -26.46
C GLY A 253 -4.26 -14.78 -26.26
N GLN A 254 -5.58 -14.94 -26.39
CA GLN A 254 -6.57 -13.89 -26.17
C GLN A 254 -7.71 -14.41 -25.29
N TYR A 255 -8.24 -13.54 -24.45
CA TYR A 255 -9.20 -13.82 -23.42
C TYR A 255 -10.44 -12.93 -23.57
N ASP A 256 -11.58 -13.38 -23.07
CA ASP A 256 -12.84 -12.63 -23.14
C ASP A 256 -12.90 -11.53 -22.06
N LYS A 257 -12.29 -11.82 -20.90
CA LYS A 257 -12.23 -10.92 -19.73
C LYS A 257 -10.82 -10.88 -19.15
N LEU A 258 -10.49 -9.75 -18.51
CA LEU A 258 -9.21 -9.56 -17.82
C LEU A 258 -9.45 -8.95 -16.45
N LEU A 259 -8.80 -9.50 -15.44
CA LEU A 259 -8.79 -9.01 -14.06
C LEU A 259 -7.36 -8.80 -13.58
N SER A 260 -7.15 -7.71 -12.84
CA SER A 260 -5.90 -7.48 -12.10
C SER A 260 -6.21 -6.72 -10.81
N VAL A 261 -5.83 -7.28 -9.67
CA VAL A 261 -6.14 -6.73 -8.35
C VAL A 261 -4.84 -6.38 -7.64
N GLU A 262 -4.60 -5.06 -7.45
CA GLU A 262 -3.44 -4.52 -6.74
C GLU A 262 -2.09 -5.12 -7.17
N MET A 263 -1.94 -5.29 -8.48
CA MET A 263 -0.71 -5.75 -9.12
C MET A 263 -0.01 -4.61 -9.90
N ILE A 264 -0.80 -3.62 -10.37
CA ILE A 264 -0.27 -2.51 -11.17
C ILE A 264 0.79 -1.69 -10.40
N GLU A 265 0.70 -1.69 -9.08
CA GLU A 265 1.66 -1.05 -8.18
C GLU A 265 3.05 -1.70 -8.25
N ALA A 266 3.10 -3.00 -8.53
CA ALA A 266 4.35 -3.75 -8.70
C ALA A 266 4.96 -3.59 -10.10
N VAL A 267 4.25 -2.97 -11.05
CA VAL A 267 4.75 -2.75 -12.42
C VAL A 267 5.87 -1.72 -12.48
N GLY A 268 5.76 -0.65 -11.66
CA GLY A 268 6.68 0.48 -11.66
C GLY A 268 6.39 1.49 -12.77
N GLN A 269 6.64 2.78 -12.50
CA GLN A 269 6.25 3.92 -13.35
C GLN A 269 6.60 3.75 -14.83
N ARG A 270 7.83 3.34 -15.11
CA ARG A 270 8.35 3.22 -16.49
C ARG A 270 7.60 2.19 -17.33
N TYR A 271 7.05 1.17 -16.69
CA TYR A 271 6.47 0.01 -17.39
C TYR A 271 4.94 0.07 -17.46
N LEU A 272 4.28 1.06 -16.85
CA LEU A 272 2.83 1.25 -16.92
C LEU A 272 2.28 1.28 -18.36
N PRO A 273 2.94 1.97 -19.35
CA PRO A 273 2.47 1.90 -20.73
C PRO A 273 2.53 0.48 -21.33
N ALA A 274 3.55 -0.30 -20.97
CA ALA A 274 3.66 -1.68 -21.43
C ALA A 274 2.58 -2.58 -20.80
N PHE A 275 2.23 -2.34 -19.53
CA PHE A 275 1.16 -3.05 -18.86
C PHE A 275 -0.17 -2.90 -19.60
N PHE A 276 -0.61 -1.67 -19.90
CA PHE A 276 -1.86 -1.44 -20.61
C PHE A 276 -1.85 -2.01 -22.05
N ARG A 277 -0.72 -1.90 -22.77
CA ARG A 277 -0.59 -2.55 -24.08
C ARG A 277 -0.70 -4.07 -23.99
N THR A 278 -0.10 -4.68 -22.97
CA THR A 278 -0.24 -6.14 -22.76
C THR A 278 -1.68 -6.52 -22.45
N CYS A 279 -2.36 -5.78 -21.56
CA CYS A 279 -3.77 -6.01 -21.27
C CYS A 279 -4.63 -5.96 -22.54
N GLN A 280 -4.44 -4.97 -23.39
CA GLN A 280 -5.14 -4.89 -24.67
C GLN A 280 -4.81 -6.06 -25.58
N ALA A 281 -3.53 -6.40 -25.75
CA ALA A 281 -3.11 -7.50 -26.61
C ALA A 281 -3.65 -8.88 -26.17
N ARG A 282 -3.94 -9.04 -24.89
CA ARG A 282 -4.49 -10.27 -24.31
C ARG A 282 -6.02 -10.30 -24.28
N LEU A 283 -6.68 -9.19 -24.46
CA LEU A 283 -8.14 -9.09 -24.44
C LEU A 283 -8.68 -9.09 -25.88
N ARG A 284 -9.75 -9.84 -26.15
CA ARG A 284 -10.45 -9.83 -27.43
C ARG A 284 -11.16 -8.48 -27.67
N PRO A 285 -11.42 -8.06 -28.92
CA PRO A 285 -12.33 -6.98 -29.22
C PRO A 285 -13.69 -7.18 -28.52
N GLY A 286 -14.25 -6.12 -27.93
CA GLY A 286 -15.46 -6.19 -27.10
C GLY A 286 -15.27 -6.79 -25.71
N GLY A 287 -14.06 -7.26 -25.39
CA GLY A 287 -13.73 -7.80 -24.07
C GLY A 287 -13.63 -6.71 -23.00
N ARG A 288 -13.83 -7.09 -21.72
CA ARG A 288 -13.78 -6.18 -20.59
C ARG A 288 -12.61 -6.48 -19.67
N MET A 289 -11.98 -5.39 -19.19
CA MET A 289 -10.93 -5.42 -18.18
C MET A 289 -11.44 -4.76 -16.90
N ALA A 290 -11.18 -5.38 -15.75
CA ALA A 290 -11.32 -4.74 -14.43
C ALA A 290 -9.97 -4.70 -13.73
N ILE A 291 -9.64 -3.53 -13.17
CA ILE A 291 -8.43 -3.32 -12.37
C ILE A 291 -8.85 -2.78 -11.01
N GLN A 292 -8.39 -3.38 -9.93
CA GLN A 292 -8.36 -2.75 -8.62
C GLN A 292 -6.96 -2.20 -8.41
N ALA A 293 -6.84 -0.91 -8.12
CA ALA A 293 -5.55 -0.23 -8.01
C ALA A 293 -5.53 0.78 -6.86
N ILE A 294 -4.43 0.78 -6.10
CA ILE A 294 -4.13 1.87 -5.17
C ILE A 294 -3.69 3.07 -5.99
N THR A 295 -4.28 4.23 -5.71
CA THR A 295 -3.99 5.47 -6.43
C THR A 295 -3.52 6.56 -5.49
N ILE A 296 -2.60 7.39 -5.97
CA ILE A 296 -2.25 8.63 -5.30
C ILE A 296 -3.07 9.79 -5.90
N GLN A 297 -3.41 10.80 -5.07
CA GLN A 297 -4.04 12.02 -5.58
C GLN A 297 -3.23 12.61 -6.75
N ASP A 298 -3.91 13.07 -7.83
CA ASP A 298 -3.27 13.66 -9.02
C ASP A 298 -2.36 14.84 -8.66
N GLN A 299 -2.79 15.68 -7.71
CA GLN A 299 -2.03 16.84 -7.22
C GLN A 299 -0.70 16.46 -6.55
N ARG A 300 -0.62 15.25 -6.00
CA ARG A 300 0.58 14.73 -5.29
C ARG A 300 1.48 13.90 -6.22
N TYR A 301 0.96 13.38 -7.33
CA TYR A 301 1.64 12.45 -8.23
C TYR A 301 3.03 12.93 -8.66
N ARG A 302 3.15 14.19 -9.12
CA ARG A 302 4.43 14.75 -9.59
C ARG A 302 5.49 14.81 -8.49
N GLY A 303 5.10 15.04 -7.25
CA GLY A 303 6.01 15.04 -6.09
C GLY A 303 6.42 13.63 -5.71
N TYR A 304 5.44 12.74 -5.61
CA TYR A 304 5.60 11.34 -5.28
C TYR A 304 6.53 10.61 -6.27
N SER A 305 6.35 10.81 -7.57
CA SER A 305 7.15 10.15 -8.62
C SER A 305 8.66 10.47 -8.57
N LYS A 306 9.07 11.42 -7.73
CA LYS A 306 10.48 11.87 -7.57
C LYS A 306 11.06 11.54 -6.20
N SER A 307 10.30 10.88 -5.34
CA SER A 307 10.70 10.54 -3.97
C SER A 307 10.60 9.03 -3.74
N VAL A 308 11.27 8.57 -2.70
CA VAL A 308 11.14 7.21 -2.17
C VAL A 308 10.51 7.35 -0.79
N ASP A 309 9.42 6.64 -0.56
CA ASP A 309 8.75 6.61 0.72
C ASP A 309 9.08 5.35 1.55
N PHE A 310 8.47 5.25 2.71
CA PHE A 310 8.63 4.09 3.61
C PHE A 310 8.21 2.78 2.94
N ILE A 311 7.11 2.78 2.18
CA ILE A 311 6.58 1.59 1.53
C ILE A 311 7.56 1.07 0.49
N GLN A 312 8.07 1.94 -0.36
CA GLN A 312 9.04 1.59 -1.40
C GLN A 312 10.40 1.15 -0.81
N ARG A 313 10.73 1.62 0.39
CA ARG A 313 11.99 1.30 1.04
C ARG A 313 11.97 -0.03 1.76
N TYR A 314 10.90 -0.33 2.50
CA TYR A 314 10.87 -1.42 3.48
C TYR A 314 9.84 -2.51 3.19
N ILE A 315 8.73 -2.20 2.48
CA ILE A 315 7.61 -3.13 2.30
C ILE A 315 7.54 -3.63 0.85
N PHE A 316 7.43 -2.72 -0.13
CA PHE A 316 7.31 -3.04 -1.55
C PHE A 316 8.41 -2.37 -2.36
N PRO A 317 9.65 -2.91 -2.38
CA PRO A 317 10.72 -2.37 -3.20
C PRO A 317 10.33 -2.33 -4.69
N GLY A 318 10.53 -1.16 -5.31
CA GLY A 318 10.12 -0.95 -6.71
C GLY A 318 8.63 -0.63 -6.92
N GLY A 319 7.80 -0.68 -5.87
CA GLY A 319 6.39 -0.32 -5.92
C GLY A 319 6.18 1.14 -6.37
N PHE A 320 5.07 1.39 -7.06
CA PHE A 320 4.74 2.72 -7.57
C PHE A 320 3.21 2.88 -7.71
N LEU A 321 2.66 3.93 -7.11
CA LEU A 321 1.22 4.21 -7.20
C LEU A 321 0.93 5.09 -8.43
N PRO A 322 0.07 4.64 -9.37
CA PRO A 322 -0.46 5.51 -10.40
C PRO A 322 -1.44 6.52 -9.80
N SER A 323 -1.80 7.54 -10.57
CA SER A 323 -3.00 8.35 -10.31
C SER A 323 -4.09 8.02 -11.33
N ILE A 324 -5.34 8.40 -11.03
CA ILE A 324 -6.48 8.17 -11.94
C ILE A 324 -6.22 8.82 -13.29
N THR A 325 -5.78 10.09 -13.31
CA THR A 325 -5.45 10.82 -14.54
C THR A 325 -4.39 10.09 -15.34
N VAL A 326 -3.30 9.64 -14.69
CA VAL A 326 -2.21 8.93 -15.39
C VAL A 326 -2.69 7.60 -15.97
N MET A 327 -3.50 6.82 -15.25
CA MET A 327 -4.05 5.58 -15.81
C MET A 327 -4.90 5.85 -17.05
N ASN A 328 -5.79 6.87 -16.99
CA ASN A 328 -6.64 7.24 -18.11
C ASN A 328 -5.83 7.77 -19.31
N GLU A 329 -4.83 8.62 -19.07
CA GLU A 329 -3.93 9.11 -20.13
C GLU A 329 -3.16 7.97 -20.81
N LEU A 330 -2.69 6.99 -20.04
CA LEU A 330 -1.96 5.84 -20.58
C LEU A 330 -2.87 4.93 -21.42
N MET A 331 -4.10 4.67 -20.96
CA MET A 331 -5.08 3.93 -21.76
C MET A 331 -5.39 4.67 -23.06
N THR A 332 -5.69 5.97 -23.01
CA THR A 332 -6.01 6.78 -24.18
C THR A 332 -4.88 6.82 -25.21
N ARG A 333 -3.63 6.91 -24.74
CA ARG A 333 -2.46 7.03 -25.65
C ARG A 333 -1.97 5.71 -26.24
N HIS A 334 -2.20 4.61 -25.56
CA HIS A 334 -1.54 3.34 -25.86
C HIS A 334 -2.49 2.19 -26.18
N THR A 335 -3.80 2.42 -26.03
CA THR A 335 -4.84 1.39 -26.21
C THR A 335 -6.11 2.01 -26.80
N ASP A 336 -7.06 1.16 -27.17
CA ASP A 336 -8.44 1.51 -27.53
C ASP A 336 -9.44 1.25 -26.40
N PHE A 337 -8.95 1.16 -25.16
CA PHE A 337 -9.82 1.00 -23.99
C PHE A 337 -10.68 2.22 -23.73
N VAL A 338 -11.97 1.98 -23.49
CA VAL A 338 -12.95 2.99 -23.03
C VAL A 338 -13.34 2.66 -21.61
N VAL A 339 -13.10 3.57 -20.67
CA VAL A 339 -13.52 3.43 -19.28
C VAL A 339 -15.04 3.42 -19.18
N ARG A 340 -15.60 2.43 -18.50
CA ARG A 340 -17.04 2.22 -18.30
C ARG A 340 -17.50 2.45 -16.87
N ASP A 341 -16.62 2.16 -15.88
CA ASP A 341 -16.93 2.33 -14.46
C ASP A 341 -15.65 2.71 -13.71
N LEU A 342 -15.80 3.58 -12.73
CA LEU A 342 -14.76 3.94 -11.77
C LEU A 342 -15.41 4.07 -10.39
N PHE A 343 -14.99 3.24 -9.46
CA PHE A 343 -15.51 3.20 -8.10
C PHE A 343 -14.41 3.37 -7.08
N ASP A 344 -14.50 4.42 -6.26
CA ASP A 344 -13.54 4.71 -5.18
C ASP A 344 -13.99 3.99 -3.90
N MET A 345 -13.10 3.17 -3.36
CA MET A 345 -13.28 2.40 -2.12
C MET A 345 -12.15 2.66 -1.11
N GLY A 346 -11.57 3.86 -1.12
CA GLY A 346 -10.47 4.23 -0.22
C GLY A 346 -10.78 4.04 1.27
N PRO A 347 -11.97 4.41 1.80
CA PRO A 347 -12.34 4.14 3.18
C PRO A 347 -12.35 2.65 3.54
N ASP A 348 -12.72 1.79 2.60
CA ASP A 348 -12.72 0.34 2.78
C ASP A 348 -11.32 -0.21 3.00
N TYR A 349 -10.32 0.37 2.31
CA TYR A 349 -8.95 -0.04 2.56
C TYR A 349 -8.44 0.39 3.94
N ALA A 350 -8.81 1.58 4.41
CA ALA A 350 -8.49 1.98 5.78
C ALA A 350 -9.07 0.98 6.79
N ARG A 351 -10.33 0.54 6.59
CA ARG A 351 -10.98 -0.48 7.41
C ARG A 351 -10.30 -1.85 7.28
N THR A 352 -9.94 -2.27 6.09
CA THR A 352 -9.19 -3.51 5.82
C THR A 352 -7.87 -3.53 6.59
N LEU A 353 -7.08 -2.44 6.50
CA LEU A 353 -5.81 -2.29 7.20
C LEU A 353 -5.96 -2.30 8.73
N ALA A 354 -7.04 -1.69 9.25
CA ALA A 354 -7.36 -1.75 10.66
C ALA A 354 -7.63 -3.19 11.12
N HIS A 355 -8.38 -3.98 10.34
CA HIS A 355 -8.58 -5.42 10.59
C HIS A 355 -7.26 -6.20 10.55
N TRP A 356 -6.42 -5.98 9.54
CA TRP A 356 -5.11 -6.64 9.46
C TRP A 356 -4.22 -6.29 10.65
N ARG A 357 -4.16 -5.03 11.04
CA ARG A 357 -3.37 -4.57 12.19
C ARG A 357 -3.84 -5.21 13.50
N GLN A 358 -5.15 -5.30 13.72
CA GLN A 358 -5.72 -5.95 14.92
C GLN A 358 -5.41 -7.45 14.93
N ARG A 359 -5.59 -8.16 13.81
CA ARG A 359 -5.28 -9.59 13.69
C ARG A 359 -3.80 -9.84 13.86
N PHE A 360 -2.93 -9.02 13.28
CA PHE A 360 -1.48 -9.09 13.44
C PHE A 360 -1.07 -8.94 14.91
N LEU A 361 -1.62 -7.95 15.61
CA LEU A 361 -1.34 -7.74 17.04
C LEU A 361 -1.81 -8.93 17.89
N HIS A 362 -2.99 -9.46 17.59
CA HIS A 362 -3.52 -10.63 18.30
C HIS A 362 -2.67 -11.89 18.08
N ALA A 363 -2.16 -12.07 16.88
CA ALA A 363 -1.33 -13.22 16.50
C ALA A 363 0.16 -13.01 16.77
N TRP A 364 0.59 -11.90 17.38
CA TRP A 364 2.01 -11.55 17.47
C TRP A 364 2.86 -12.65 18.11
N GLN A 365 2.41 -13.26 19.20
CA GLN A 365 3.16 -14.33 19.87
C GLN A 365 3.44 -15.54 18.97
N ASP A 366 2.53 -15.84 18.03
CA ASP A 366 2.74 -16.91 17.06
C ASP A 366 3.63 -16.46 15.90
N ILE A 367 3.55 -15.19 15.51
CA ILE A 367 4.42 -14.59 14.51
C ILE A 367 5.87 -14.55 15.02
N GLU A 368 6.09 -14.21 16.29
CA GLU A 368 7.41 -14.19 16.91
C GLU A 368 8.07 -15.58 16.90
N LYS A 369 7.28 -16.65 17.09
CA LYS A 369 7.77 -18.06 16.99
C LYS A 369 8.24 -18.42 15.57
N LEU A 370 7.83 -17.70 14.55
CA LEU A 370 8.35 -17.85 13.18
C LEU A 370 9.73 -17.22 12.99
N GLY A 371 10.29 -16.58 14.02
CA GLY A 371 11.63 -15.99 14.02
C GLY A 371 11.65 -14.46 13.75
N PHE A 372 10.51 -13.78 13.77
CA PHE A 372 10.44 -12.34 13.60
C PHE A 372 10.67 -11.60 14.92
N ASP A 373 11.45 -10.52 14.89
CA ASP A 373 11.83 -9.72 16.04
C ASP A 373 10.92 -8.49 16.28
N GLU A 374 11.14 -7.77 17.39
CA GLU A 374 10.38 -6.57 17.75
C GLU A 374 10.56 -5.45 16.71
N ARG A 375 11.74 -5.34 16.06
CA ARG A 375 11.94 -4.35 14.99
C ARG A 375 11.06 -4.64 13.78
N PHE A 376 10.90 -5.90 13.42
CA PHE A 376 9.96 -6.36 12.40
C PHE A 376 8.51 -6.05 12.80
N ARG A 377 8.14 -6.32 14.06
CA ARG A 377 6.80 -5.97 14.58
C ARG A 377 6.53 -4.48 14.43
N ARG A 378 7.45 -3.63 14.85
CA ARG A 378 7.33 -2.17 14.73
C ARG A 378 7.24 -1.73 13.27
N MET A 379 8.00 -2.33 12.37
CA MET A 379 7.94 -2.07 10.94
C MET A 379 6.55 -2.35 10.36
N TRP A 380 5.94 -3.48 10.70
CA TRP A 380 4.61 -3.86 10.21
C TRP A 380 3.50 -3.00 10.82
N LEU A 381 3.58 -2.66 12.09
CA LEU A 381 2.66 -1.72 12.72
C LEU A 381 2.73 -0.33 12.08
N TYR A 382 3.94 0.12 11.75
CA TYR A 382 4.11 1.38 11.03
C TYR A 382 3.52 1.29 9.61
N TYR A 383 3.74 0.20 8.90
CA TYR A 383 3.15 -0.06 7.58
C TYR A 383 1.63 0.04 7.62
N PHE A 384 0.98 -0.72 8.48
CA PHE A 384 -0.47 -0.68 8.60
C PHE A 384 -0.97 0.73 8.95
N GLY A 385 -0.39 1.36 9.98
CA GLY A 385 -0.78 2.70 10.41
C GLY A 385 -0.53 3.77 9.36
N TYR A 386 0.56 3.69 8.62
CA TYR A 386 0.92 4.63 7.54
C TYR A 386 -0.08 4.56 6.37
N CYS A 387 -0.40 3.37 5.91
CA CYS A 387 -1.37 3.17 4.84
C CYS A 387 -2.80 3.52 5.31
N GLU A 388 -3.24 3.03 6.47
CA GLU A 388 -4.53 3.36 7.07
C GLU A 388 -4.72 4.88 7.20
N ALA A 389 -3.71 5.58 7.70
CA ALA A 389 -3.70 7.04 7.80
C ALA A 389 -3.78 7.73 6.44
N GLY A 390 -3.07 7.22 5.44
CA GLY A 390 -3.09 7.73 4.07
C GLY A 390 -4.48 7.66 3.43
N PHE A 391 -5.18 6.52 3.59
CA PHE A 391 -6.55 6.33 3.12
C PHE A 391 -7.54 7.19 3.90
N ASN A 392 -7.45 7.25 5.23
CA ASN A 392 -8.30 8.10 6.08
C ASN A 392 -8.10 9.61 5.81
N ALA A 393 -6.89 10.03 5.46
CA ALA A 393 -6.59 11.40 5.06
C ALA A 393 -6.91 11.67 3.58
N ARG A 394 -7.36 10.65 2.82
CA ARG A 394 -7.65 10.71 1.37
C ARG A 394 -6.46 11.19 0.53
N THR A 395 -5.23 10.99 1.00
CA THR A 395 -4.00 11.30 0.23
C THR A 395 -3.67 10.21 -0.79
N ILE A 396 -4.14 9.02 -0.51
CA ILE A 396 -4.20 7.86 -1.41
C ILE A 396 -5.63 7.32 -1.39
N SER A 397 -5.98 6.57 -2.42
CA SER A 397 -7.24 5.83 -2.50
C SER A 397 -7.02 4.47 -3.14
N VAL A 398 -8.03 3.61 -3.16
CA VAL A 398 -8.08 2.43 -3.99
C VAL A 398 -9.33 2.50 -4.84
N VAL A 399 -9.19 2.19 -6.13
CA VAL A 399 -10.29 2.24 -7.08
C VAL A 399 -10.46 0.92 -7.80
N GLN A 400 -11.72 0.58 -8.12
CA GLN A 400 -12.02 -0.42 -9.13
C GLN A 400 -12.38 0.32 -10.43
N LEU A 401 -11.59 0.09 -11.47
CA LEU A 401 -11.78 0.66 -12.80
C LEU A 401 -12.14 -0.46 -13.76
N THR A 402 -13.23 -0.30 -14.50
CA THR A 402 -13.61 -1.20 -15.59
C THR A 402 -13.49 -0.48 -16.92
N ALA A 403 -12.83 -1.11 -17.88
CA ALA A 403 -12.69 -0.61 -19.25
C ALA A 403 -13.03 -1.71 -20.25
N GLU A 404 -13.48 -1.29 -21.43
CA GLU A 404 -13.86 -2.16 -22.53
C GLU A 404 -12.94 -1.91 -23.74
N ARG A 405 -12.44 -2.97 -24.34
CA ARG A 405 -11.73 -2.92 -25.61
C ARG A 405 -12.72 -2.76 -26.75
N THR A 406 -12.59 -1.71 -27.56
CA THR A 406 -13.56 -1.38 -28.62
C THR A 406 -13.23 -2.02 -29.97
N SER A 407 -11.96 -2.27 -30.27
CA SER A 407 -11.49 -2.81 -31.58
C SER A 407 -10.40 -3.86 -31.43
#